data_f84e58603eae8dd6eb38ce1b60b92d42
#
_entry.id   f84e58603eae8dd6eb38ce1b60b92d42
#
_cell.length_a   1.000
_cell.length_b   1.000
_cell.length_c   1.000
_cell.angle_alpha   90.00
_cell.angle_beta   90.00
_cell.angle_gamma   90.00
#
_symmetry.space_group_name_H-M   'P 1'
#
loop_
_entity.id
_entity.type
_entity.pdbx_description
1 polymer ?
#
loop_
_entity_poly.entity_id
_entity_poly.type
_entity_poly.pdbx_seq_one_letter_code
_entity_poly.pdbx_strand_id
1 'polypeptide(L)'
;MFGQSVGFAIGAALAGVMLADTSLGADDRASRRDADLLKQKVATITQLGVTPNREPHRTTLTQGEVNAYFALDAQNDLPPGVVEPSVTILGTGRLSGRAVVDLDAMRKQKSPASLLDPAAFLTGRLPVTAIGILRTNNGVGRFQLESATLGGVQLPKLLLQEILSYYSRTPQTPAGINLDDPFALPARIREIQVERGQAIIIQ
;
A
#
# COMPACT_ATOMS: atom_id res chain seq x y z
N MET A 1 20.98 -3.47 -4.26
CA MET A 1 20.36 -3.40 -2.93
C MET A 1 19.40 -2.18 -2.75
N PHE A 2 19.23 -1.35 -3.77
CA PHE A 2 18.41 -0.12 -3.73
C PHE A 2 16.99 -0.28 -4.33
N GLY A 3 16.68 -1.39 -4.95
CA GLY A 3 15.38 -1.60 -5.63
C GLY A 3 14.20 -1.95 -4.72
N GLN A 4 14.44 -2.53 -3.54
CA GLN A 4 13.37 -2.97 -2.63
C GLN A 4 12.67 -1.81 -1.90
N SER A 5 13.38 -0.70 -1.64
CA SER A 5 12.83 0.41 -0.87
C SER A 5 11.79 1.23 -1.64
N VAL A 6 11.93 1.35 -2.95
CA VAL A 6 11.00 2.15 -3.79
C VAL A 6 9.69 1.41 -4.05
N GLY A 7 9.77 0.10 -4.30
CA GLY A 7 8.58 -0.74 -4.46
C GLY A 7 7.74 -0.79 -3.19
N PHE A 8 8.39 -0.87 -2.03
CA PHE A 8 7.72 -0.92 -0.72
C PHE A 8 7.04 0.42 -0.37
N ALA A 9 7.70 1.56 -0.65
CA ALA A 9 7.12 2.87 -0.32
C ALA A 9 5.93 3.22 -1.22
N ILE A 10 5.98 2.88 -2.51
CA ILE A 10 4.84 3.06 -3.42
C ILE A 10 3.72 2.07 -3.06
N GLY A 11 4.06 0.82 -2.70
CA GLY A 11 3.12 -0.19 -2.25
C GLY A 11 2.44 0.16 -0.93
N ALA A 12 3.19 0.67 0.05
CA ALA A 12 2.64 1.05 1.36
C ALA A 12 1.69 2.27 1.28
N ALA A 13 1.97 3.23 0.38
CA ALA A 13 1.08 4.37 0.16
C ALA A 13 -0.23 3.99 -0.55
N LEU A 14 -0.25 2.86 -1.26
CA LEU A 14 -1.41 2.34 -2.00
C LEU A 14 -2.13 1.20 -1.28
N ALA A 15 -1.55 0.63 -0.21
CA ALA A 15 -2.09 -0.53 0.51
C ALA A 15 -3.10 -0.13 1.60
N GLY A 16 -4.13 0.54 1.25
CA GLY A 16 -5.27 0.80 2.12
C GLY A 16 -6.58 0.71 1.36
N VAL A 17 -7.36 -0.37 1.41
CA VAL A 17 -8.79 -0.45 1.64
C VAL A 17 -9.91 -0.63 0.68
N MET A 18 -10.97 -1.26 1.15
CA MET A 18 -12.23 -1.48 0.42
C MET A 18 -13.54 -1.24 1.14
N LEU A 19 -14.58 -1.05 0.34
CA LEU A 19 -15.94 -1.54 0.54
C LEU A 19 -16.50 -2.12 -0.78
N ALA A 20 -17.25 -3.20 -0.65
CA ALA A 20 -17.84 -3.92 -1.75
C ALA A 20 -18.95 -3.11 -2.41
N ASP A 21 -18.88 -2.99 -3.73
CA ASP A 21 -20.05 -2.80 -4.55
C ASP A 21 -20.08 -3.90 -5.60
N THR A 22 -21.11 -4.71 -5.55
CA THR A 22 -21.38 -5.78 -6.50
C THR A 22 -21.89 -5.18 -7.80
N SER A 23 -21.01 -4.67 -8.63
CA SER A 23 -21.31 -4.45 -10.04
C SER A 23 -20.60 -5.48 -10.88
N LEU A 24 -21.38 -6.36 -11.45
CA LEU A 24 -21.03 -7.24 -12.55
C LEU A 24 -20.37 -6.42 -13.66
N GLY A 25 -19.10 -6.61 -13.87
CA GLY A 25 -18.41 -5.91 -14.94
C GLY A 25 -17.02 -6.44 -15.17
N ALA A 26 -16.86 -7.14 -16.29
CA ALA A 26 -15.62 -7.43 -16.99
C ALA A 26 -14.50 -8.06 -16.14
N ASP A 27 -14.19 -9.25 -16.51
CA ASP A 27 -13.01 -10.05 -16.25
C ASP A 27 -11.73 -9.20 -16.15
N ASP A 28 -11.48 -8.66 -14.96
CA ASP A 28 -10.25 -7.95 -14.64
C ASP A 28 -9.15 -9.01 -14.34
N ARG A 29 -8.97 -9.91 -15.30
CA ARG A 29 -7.87 -10.86 -15.26
C ARG A 29 -6.59 -10.05 -15.29
N ALA A 30 -5.85 -10.10 -14.19
CA ALA A 30 -4.55 -9.47 -14.09
C ALA A 30 -3.72 -9.77 -15.34
N SER A 31 -3.51 -8.74 -16.15
CA SER A 31 -2.79 -8.86 -17.42
C SER A 31 -1.29 -8.87 -17.15
N ARG A 32 -0.57 -9.87 -17.64
CA ARG A 32 0.90 -9.88 -17.59
C ARG A 32 1.47 -8.61 -18.22
N ARG A 33 0.86 -8.13 -19.30
CA ARG A 33 1.24 -6.88 -19.96
C ARG A 33 1.15 -5.68 -19.01
N ASP A 34 0.07 -5.58 -18.24
CA ASP A 34 -0.14 -4.45 -17.33
C ASP A 34 0.85 -4.50 -16.15
N ALA A 35 1.13 -5.69 -15.62
CA ALA A 35 2.17 -5.86 -14.60
C ALA A 35 3.56 -5.45 -15.12
N ASP A 36 3.91 -5.83 -16.34
CA ASP A 36 5.18 -5.46 -16.97
C ASP A 36 5.24 -3.95 -17.28
N LEU A 37 4.14 -3.34 -17.68
CA LEU A 37 4.04 -1.88 -17.86
C LEU A 37 4.28 -1.15 -16.53
N LEU A 38 3.68 -1.60 -15.43
CA LEU A 38 3.94 -1.01 -14.12
C LEU A 38 5.42 -1.10 -13.76
N LYS A 39 6.04 -2.27 -13.91
CA LYS A 39 7.49 -2.44 -13.62
C LYS A 39 8.35 -1.48 -14.43
N GLN A 40 8.07 -1.31 -15.72
CA GLN A 40 8.79 -0.36 -16.58
C GLN A 40 8.61 1.09 -16.09
N LYS A 41 7.39 1.48 -15.75
CA LYS A 41 7.10 2.82 -15.22
C LYS A 41 7.81 3.06 -13.88
N VAL A 42 7.79 2.09 -12.97
CA VAL A 42 8.49 2.17 -11.67
C VAL A 42 10.01 2.28 -11.88
N ALA A 43 10.58 1.52 -12.81
CA ALA A 43 11.99 1.62 -13.16
C ALA A 43 12.33 3.02 -13.70
N THR A 44 11.49 3.58 -14.57
CA THR A 44 11.66 4.94 -15.10
C THR A 44 11.59 5.99 -13.99
N ILE A 45 10.60 5.91 -13.09
CA ILE A 45 10.48 6.80 -11.92
C ILE A 45 11.74 6.73 -11.06
N THR A 46 12.23 5.51 -10.80
CA THR A 46 13.45 5.30 -10.00
C THR A 46 14.67 5.92 -10.68
N GLN A 47 14.83 5.74 -11.97
CA GLN A 47 15.94 6.27 -12.75
C GLN A 47 15.93 7.80 -12.77
N LEU A 48 14.75 8.42 -13.01
CA LEU A 48 14.58 9.87 -12.95
C LEU A 48 14.87 10.44 -11.56
N GLY A 49 14.58 9.69 -10.52
CA GLY A 49 14.91 10.07 -9.14
C GLY A 49 16.41 10.16 -8.84
N VAL A 50 17.26 9.47 -9.60
CA VAL A 50 18.72 9.53 -9.45
C VAL A 50 19.31 10.75 -10.15
N THR A 51 18.76 11.12 -11.32
CA THR A 51 19.27 12.21 -12.15
C THR A 51 18.46 13.48 -11.92
N PRO A 52 19.08 14.62 -11.54
CA PRO A 52 18.36 15.88 -11.43
C PRO A 52 17.78 16.29 -12.80
N ASN A 53 16.46 16.33 -12.89
CA ASN A 53 15.79 16.84 -14.07
C ASN A 53 15.26 18.25 -13.80
N ARG A 54 15.37 19.17 -14.77
CA ARG A 54 14.88 20.54 -14.66
C ARG A 54 13.40 20.65 -15.01
N GLU A 55 12.92 19.74 -15.85
CA GLU A 55 11.52 19.72 -16.28
C GLU A 55 10.71 18.72 -15.47
N PRO A 56 9.46 19.06 -15.08
CA PRO A 56 8.58 18.13 -14.40
C PRO A 56 8.25 16.95 -15.29
N HIS A 57 8.52 15.75 -14.80
CA HIS A 57 8.13 14.51 -15.48
C HIS A 57 6.84 13.94 -14.88
N ARG A 58 5.92 13.53 -15.73
CA ARG A 58 4.64 12.93 -15.32
C ARG A 58 4.56 11.49 -15.76
N THR A 59 4.32 10.58 -14.83
CA THR A 59 4.09 9.16 -15.11
C THR A 59 2.72 8.76 -14.58
N THR A 60 1.85 8.29 -15.46
CA THR A 60 0.52 7.80 -15.06
C THR A 60 0.58 6.31 -14.77
N LEU A 61 0.09 5.92 -13.59
CA LEU A 61 -0.10 4.53 -13.16
C LEU A 61 -1.61 4.26 -13.11
N THR A 62 -2.09 3.27 -13.85
CA THR A 62 -3.50 2.89 -13.82
C THR A 62 -3.79 1.89 -12.71
N GLN A 63 -5.03 1.85 -12.24
CA GLN A 63 -5.49 0.86 -11.28
C GLN A 63 -5.27 -0.58 -11.77
N GLY A 64 -5.52 -0.84 -13.06
CA GLY A 64 -5.31 -2.15 -13.66
C GLY A 64 -3.84 -2.59 -13.61
N GLU A 65 -2.91 -1.69 -13.97
CA GLU A 65 -1.46 -1.96 -13.88
C GLU A 65 -1.03 -2.29 -12.45
N VAL A 66 -1.51 -1.51 -11.46
CA VAL A 66 -1.17 -1.73 -10.05
C VAL A 66 -1.71 -3.07 -9.56
N ASN A 67 -2.97 -3.40 -9.85
CA ASN A 67 -3.58 -4.66 -9.43
C ASN A 67 -2.96 -5.87 -10.16
N ALA A 68 -2.60 -5.72 -11.43
CA ALA A 68 -1.90 -6.76 -12.17
C ALA A 68 -0.52 -7.07 -11.55
N TYR A 69 0.23 -6.04 -11.16
CA TYR A 69 1.50 -6.21 -10.46
C TYR A 69 1.32 -6.91 -9.11
N PHE A 70 0.34 -6.49 -8.31
CA PHE A 70 0.05 -7.14 -7.03
C PHE A 70 -0.30 -8.62 -7.18
N ALA A 71 -1.08 -8.96 -8.18
CA ALA A 71 -1.50 -10.33 -8.40
C ALA A 71 -0.38 -11.24 -8.92
N LEU A 72 0.55 -10.72 -9.71
CA LEU A 72 1.49 -11.53 -10.48
C LEU A 72 2.94 -11.45 -9.99
N ASP A 73 3.38 -10.30 -9.47
CA ASP A 73 4.79 -10.05 -9.22
C ASP A 73 5.12 -9.59 -7.79
N ALA A 74 4.15 -9.02 -7.05
CA ALA A 74 4.42 -8.39 -5.75
C ALA A 74 4.59 -9.38 -4.59
N GLN A 75 4.40 -10.67 -4.77
CA GLN A 75 4.36 -11.66 -3.68
C GLN A 75 5.59 -11.61 -2.76
N ASN A 76 6.77 -11.33 -3.32
CA ASN A 76 8.02 -11.22 -2.55
C ASN A 76 8.24 -9.85 -1.91
N ASP A 77 7.48 -8.85 -2.33
CA ASP A 77 7.58 -7.46 -1.86
C ASP A 77 6.54 -7.14 -0.77
N LEU A 78 5.57 -8.05 -0.57
CA LEU A 78 4.53 -7.89 0.44
C LEU A 78 5.05 -8.20 1.85
N PRO A 79 4.52 -7.51 2.86
CA PRO A 79 4.76 -7.89 4.24
C PRO A 79 4.33 -9.35 4.48
N PRO A 80 5.05 -10.08 5.32
CA PRO A 80 4.68 -11.45 5.68
C PRO A 80 3.25 -11.55 6.19
N GLY A 81 2.51 -12.54 5.70
CA GLY A 81 1.11 -12.75 6.04
C GLY A 81 0.11 -11.87 5.27
N VAL A 82 0.58 -10.94 4.46
CA VAL A 82 -0.30 -10.18 3.56
C VAL A 82 -0.40 -10.90 2.22
N VAL A 83 -1.61 -11.25 1.81
CA VAL A 83 -1.89 -11.93 0.54
C VAL A 83 -3.07 -11.27 -0.19
N GLU A 84 -3.14 -11.48 -1.48
CA GLU A 84 -4.22 -10.99 -2.35
C GLU A 84 -4.49 -9.48 -2.22
N PRO A 85 -3.45 -8.62 -2.26
CA PRO A 85 -3.66 -7.19 -2.22
C PRO A 85 -4.31 -6.68 -3.51
N SER A 86 -5.18 -5.71 -3.36
CA SER A 86 -5.78 -4.97 -4.48
C SER A 86 -6.04 -3.53 -4.09
N VAL A 87 -6.10 -2.64 -5.06
CA VAL A 87 -6.39 -1.22 -4.86
C VAL A 87 -7.48 -0.74 -5.79
N THR A 88 -8.35 0.13 -5.30
CA THR A 88 -9.29 0.90 -6.13
C THR A 88 -8.95 2.39 -5.98
N ILE A 89 -8.74 3.07 -7.09
CA ILE A 89 -8.38 4.48 -7.12
C ILE A 89 -9.65 5.29 -7.36
N LEU A 90 -10.21 5.83 -6.27
CA LEU A 90 -11.53 6.46 -6.27
C LEU A 90 -11.54 7.90 -6.82
N GLY A 91 -10.35 8.54 -6.81
CA GLY A 91 -10.19 9.93 -7.24
C GLY A 91 -10.23 10.93 -6.10
N THR A 92 -9.84 12.17 -6.40
CA THR A 92 -9.77 13.27 -5.43
C THR A 92 -8.90 12.94 -4.21
N GLY A 93 -7.79 12.28 -4.44
CA GLY A 93 -6.89 11.81 -3.38
C GLY A 93 -7.34 10.53 -2.68
N ARG A 94 -8.56 10.07 -2.91
CA ARG A 94 -9.17 8.96 -2.19
C ARG A 94 -8.82 7.63 -2.82
N LEU A 95 -8.37 6.73 -1.98
CA LEU A 95 -7.94 5.38 -2.33
C LEU A 95 -8.73 4.34 -1.54
N SER A 96 -8.88 3.20 -2.15
CA SER A 96 -9.44 1.99 -1.57
C SER A 96 -8.53 0.82 -1.93
N GLY A 97 -8.12 -0.03 -1.00
CA GLY A 97 -7.37 -1.25 -1.25
C GLY A 97 -7.92 -2.41 -0.39
N ARG A 98 -7.58 -3.63 -0.67
CA ARG A 98 -7.98 -4.84 0.05
C ARG A 98 -6.79 -5.79 0.12
N ALA A 99 -6.72 -6.51 1.22
CA ALA A 99 -5.80 -7.62 1.36
C ALA A 99 -6.44 -8.69 2.25
N VAL A 100 -5.93 -9.90 2.18
CA VAL A 100 -6.17 -10.93 3.18
C VAL A 100 -4.94 -10.98 4.08
N VAL A 101 -5.15 -10.91 5.38
CA VAL A 101 -4.07 -11.02 6.36
C VAL A 101 -4.11 -12.40 6.99
N ASP A 102 -3.04 -13.16 6.84
CA ASP A 102 -2.79 -14.43 7.51
C ASP A 102 -2.11 -14.15 8.85
N LEU A 103 -2.92 -14.06 9.89
CA LEU A 103 -2.47 -13.72 11.24
C LEU A 103 -1.58 -14.80 11.85
N ASP A 104 -1.76 -16.05 11.43
CA ASP A 104 -0.93 -17.16 11.91
C ASP A 104 0.47 -17.09 11.27
N ALA A 105 0.57 -16.74 10.00
CA ALA A 105 1.84 -16.51 9.32
C ALA A 105 2.59 -15.30 9.91
N MET A 106 1.89 -14.22 10.23
CA MET A 106 2.49 -13.04 10.86
C MET A 106 3.07 -13.36 12.25
N ARG A 107 2.37 -14.15 13.05
CA ARG A 107 2.84 -14.56 14.38
C ARG A 107 4.07 -15.45 14.34
N LYS A 108 4.17 -16.37 13.39
CA LYS A 108 5.32 -17.27 13.25
C LYS A 108 6.65 -16.54 13.02
N GLN A 109 6.61 -15.30 12.54
CA GLN A 109 7.81 -14.51 12.28
C GLN A 109 8.24 -13.63 13.46
N LYS A 110 7.38 -13.46 14.46
CA LYS A 110 7.72 -12.80 15.72
C LYS A 110 7.99 -13.83 16.80
N SER A 111 8.86 -13.51 17.75
CA SER A 111 9.12 -14.33 18.94
C SER A 111 7.80 -14.75 19.62
N PRO A 112 7.79 -15.90 20.35
CA PRO A 112 6.56 -16.49 20.88
C PRO A 112 5.68 -15.45 21.55
N ALA A 113 4.34 -15.58 21.35
CA ALA A 113 3.29 -14.64 21.66
C ALA A 113 3.59 -13.83 22.93
N SER A 114 3.95 -12.58 22.75
CA SER A 114 4.01 -11.62 23.84
C SER A 114 2.59 -11.40 24.34
N LEU A 115 2.40 -11.36 25.66
CA LEU A 115 1.13 -10.92 26.28
C LEU A 115 0.71 -9.51 25.83
N LEU A 116 1.60 -8.82 25.14
CA LEU A 116 1.41 -7.47 24.57
C LEU A 116 1.07 -7.47 23.07
N ASP A 117 0.83 -8.64 22.46
CA ASP A 117 0.40 -8.70 21.06
C ASP A 117 -1.06 -8.25 20.92
N PRO A 118 -1.34 -7.10 20.29
CA PRO A 118 -2.71 -6.59 20.17
C PRO A 118 -3.61 -7.48 19.29
N ALA A 119 -3.03 -8.38 18.50
CA ALA A 119 -3.74 -9.32 17.65
C ALA A 119 -3.73 -10.77 18.23
N ALA A 120 -3.33 -10.97 19.49
CA ALA A 120 -3.19 -12.30 20.09
C ALA A 120 -4.47 -13.15 20.04
N PHE A 121 -5.63 -12.51 20.08
CA PHE A 121 -6.94 -13.17 20.05
C PHE A 121 -7.50 -13.39 18.64
N LEU A 122 -6.84 -12.86 17.61
CA LEU A 122 -7.26 -12.99 16.22
C LEU A 122 -6.47 -14.11 15.57
N THR A 123 -7.14 -15.02 14.87
CA THR A 123 -6.53 -16.18 14.21
C THR A 123 -7.01 -16.35 12.79
N GLY A 124 -6.24 -17.09 11.98
CA GLY A 124 -6.61 -17.46 10.64
C GLY A 124 -6.41 -16.33 9.61
N ARG A 125 -7.09 -16.47 8.49
CA ARG A 125 -7.05 -15.54 7.36
C ARG A 125 -8.26 -14.63 7.39
N LEU A 126 -8.03 -13.33 7.56
CA LEU A 126 -9.11 -12.34 7.63
C LEU A 126 -8.94 -11.29 6.52
N PRO A 127 -10.01 -10.96 5.78
CA PRO A 127 -9.98 -9.84 4.86
C PRO A 127 -9.85 -8.54 5.66
N VAL A 128 -8.89 -7.74 5.26
CA VAL A 128 -8.70 -6.37 5.74
C VAL A 128 -9.17 -5.41 4.68
N THR A 129 -9.86 -4.42 5.09
CA THR A 129 -10.25 -3.30 4.24
C THR A 129 -10.08 -1.99 5.03
N ALA A 130 -9.59 -0.90 4.48
CA ALA A 130 -9.50 0.47 5.06
C ALA A 130 -9.74 1.55 3.97
N ILE A 131 -10.30 2.76 4.05
CA ILE A 131 -10.49 3.86 3.09
C ILE A 131 -9.73 5.06 3.60
N GLY A 132 -9.07 5.75 2.71
CA GLY A 132 -8.32 6.91 3.12
C GLY A 132 -8.02 7.88 1.99
N ILE A 133 -7.52 9.02 2.37
CA ILE A 133 -7.12 10.09 1.47
C ILE A 133 -5.60 10.22 1.53
N LEU A 134 -4.96 10.07 0.38
CA LEU A 134 -3.55 10.39 0.18
C LEU A 134 -3.43 11.85 -0.23
N ARG A 135 -2.68 12.61 0.53
CA ARG A 135 -2.30 13.99 0.21
C ARG A 135 -0.79 14.07 0.09
N THR A 136 -0.32 14.63 -1.00
CA THR A 136 1.11 14.75 -1.25
C THR A 136 1.45 16.16 -1.70
N ASN A 137 2.57 16.68 -1.21
CA ASN A 137 3.09 17.97 -1.63
C ASN A 137 4.59 18.06 -1.32
N ASN A 138 5.38 18.63 -2.22
CA ASN A 138 6.81 18.89 -2.05
C ASN A 138 7.63 17.68 -1.54
N GLY A 139 7.36 16.51 -2.07
CA GLY A 139 8.09 15.29 -1.70
C GLY A 139 7.63 14.64 -0.40
N VAL A 140 6.56 15.14 0.21
CA VAL A 140 6.00 14.60 1.46
C VAL A 140 4.59 14.10 1.21
N GLY A 141 4.31 12.88 1.66
CA GLY A 141 2.98 12.27 1.68
C GLY A 141 2.39 12.25 3.08
N ARG A 142 1.06 12.31 3.16
CA ARG A 142 0.24 12.04 4.36
C ARG A 142 -0.93 11.19 3.95
N PHE A 143 -1.17 10.14 4.71
CA PHE A 143 -2.33 9.29 4.52
C PHE A 143 -3.33 9.51 5.67
N GLN A 144 -4.53 9.94 5.34
CA GLN A 144 -5.61 10.13 6.29
C GLN A 144 -6.57 8.95 6.18
N LEU A 145 -6.53 8.05 7.16
CA LEU A 145 -7.46 6.93 7.23
C LEU A 145 -8.88 7.45 7.52
N GLU A 146 -9.85 7.05 6.70
CA GLU A 146 -11.27 7.33 6.90
C GLU A 146 -11.99 6.17 7.61
N SER A 147 -11.72 4.94 7.20
CA SER A 147 -12.30 3.75 7.80
C SER A 147 -11.43 2.52 7.57
N ALA A 148 -11.57 1.52 8.43
CA ALA A 148 -10.95 0.21 8.25
C ALA A 148 -11.87 -0.89 8.78
N THR A 149 -11.79 -2.10 8.18
CA THR A 149 -12.47 -3.30 8.64
C THR A 149 -11.52 -4.49 8.67
N LEU A 150 -11.76 -5.41 9.56
CA LEU A 150 -11.09 -6.70 9.65
C LEU A 150 -12.14 -7.79 9.79
N GLY A 151 -12.13 -8.75 8.85
CA GLY A 151 -13.17 -9.78 8.83
C GLY A 151 -14.60 -9.22 8.66
N GLY A 152 -14.75 -8.04 8.03
CA GLY A 152 -16.03 -7.35 7.89
C GLY A 152 -16.48 -6.53 9.11
N VAL A 153 -15.74 -6.58 10.21
CA VAL A 153 -16.03 -5.79 11.42
C VAL A 153 -15.22 -4.49 11.39
N GLN A 154 -15.88 -3.36 11.67
CA GLN A 154 -15.21 -2.07 11.69
C GLN A 154 -14.12 -2.02 12.77
N LEU A 155 -12.92 -1.63 12.38
CA LEU A 155 -11.76 -1.55 13.24
C LEU A 155 -11.56 -0.10 13.69
N PRO A 156 -11.59 0.19 15.00
CA PRO A 156 -11.24 1.51 15.49
C PRO A 156 -9.82 1.91 15.06
N LYS A 157 -9.62 3.16 14.66
CA LYS A 157 -8.32 3.66 14.21
C LYS A 157 -7.21 3.40 15.23
N LEU A 158 -7.52 3.55 16.53
CA LEU A 158 -6.54 3.32 17.60
C LEU A 158 -6.03 1.88 17.61
N LEU A 159 -6.93 0.90 17.48
CA LEU A 159 -6.56 -0.51 17.43
C LEU A 159 -5.75 -0.85 16.17
N LEU A 160 -6.16 -0.30 15.01
CA LEU A 160 -5.39 -0.45 13.78
C LEU A 160 -3.98 0.13 13.92
N GLN A 161 -3.86 1.30 14.55
CA GLN A 161 -2.58 1.95 14.82
C GLN A 161 -1.67 1.08 15.71
N GLU A 162 -2.22 0.48 16.76
CA GLU A 162 -1.48 -0.42 17.65
C GLU A 162 -0.98 -1.67 16.91
N ILE A 163 -1.86 -2.30 16.14
CA ILE A 163 -1.51 -3.47 15.32
C ILE A 163 -0.40 -3.09 14.32
N LEU A 164 -0.59 -2.00 13.57
CA LEU A 164 0.38 -1.56 12.59
C LEU A 164 1.74 -1.25 13.25
N SER A 165 1.74 -0.47 14.31
CA SER A 165 2.97 -0.15 15.05
C SER A 165 3.68 -1.40 15.54
N TYR A 166 2.94 -2.34 16.13
CA TYR A 166 3.52 -3.57 16.66
C TYR A 166 4.16 -4.44 15.57
N TYR A 167 3.46 -4.66 14.45
CA TYR A 167 3.93 -5.55 13.38
C TYR A 167 4.96 -4.91 12.44
N SER A 168 5.05 -3.58 12.38
CA SER A 168 6.02 -2.86 11.56
C SER A 168 7.34 -2.51 12.28
N ARG A 169 7.49 -2.87 13.56
CA ARG A 169 8.74 -2.63 14.30
C ARG A 169 9.92 -3.38 13.69
N THR A 170 10.97 -2.62 13.45
CA THR A 170 12.27 -3.12 12.99
C THR A 170 13.36 -2.48 13.84
N PRO A 171 14.62 -2.98 13.79
CA PRO A 171 15.74 -2.28 14.43
C PRO A 171 15.90 -0.82 14.00
N GLN A 172 15.50 -0.50 12.75
CA GLN A 172 15.56 0.86 12.18
C GLN A 172 14.34 1.72 12.57
N THR A 173 13.20 1.09 12.84
CA THR A 173 11.95 1.73 13.26
C THR A 173 11.39 1.07 14.52
N PRO A 174 12.01 1.26 15.69
CA PRO A 174 11.62 0.55 16.92
C PRO A 174 10.21 0.92 17.43
N ALA A 175 9.72 2.11 17.08
CA ALA A 175 8.36 2.51 17.40
C ALA A 175 7.30 1.92 16.42
N GLY A 176 7.75 1.37 15.29
CA GLY A 176 6.87 0.96 14.20
C GLY A 176 6.35 2.14 13.38
N ILE A 177 5.42 1.87 12.47
CA ILE A 177 4.81 2.88 11.59
C ILE A 177 3.61 3.52 12.31
N ASN A 178 3.55 4.85 12.26
CA ASN A 178 2.39 5.62 12.68
C ASN A 178 1.61 6.09 11.44
N LEU A 179 0.31 5.82 11.39
CA LEU A 179 -0.58 6.17 10.27
C LEU A 179 -0.70 7.68 10.04
N ASP A 180 -0.53 8.47 11.11
CA ASP A 180 -0.69 9.93 11.03
C ASP A 180 0.60 10.65 10.67
N ASP A 181 1.74 9.95 10.71
CA ASP A 181 3.02 10.56 10.42
C ASP A 181 3.16 10.84 8.92
N PRO A 182 3.74 11.99 8.56
CA PRO A 182 4.13 12.25 7.20
C PRO A 182 5.27 11.32 6.78
N PHE A 183 5.29 10.93 5.53
CA PHE A 183 6.36 10.11 4.96
C PHE A 183 7.00 10.77 3.74
N ALA A 184 8.28 10.56 3.56
CA ALA A 184 9.00 11.07 2.40
C ALA A 184 8.61 10.25 1.15
N LEU A 185 8.31 10.94 0.06
CA LEU A 185 8.10 10.28 -1.23
C LEU A 185 9.46 9.87 -1.81
N PRO A 186 9.59 8.62 -2.29
CA PRO A 186 10.85 8.12 -2.84
C PRO A 186 11.14 8.73 -4.22
N ALA A 187 12.34 8.48 -4.75
CA ALA A 187 12.72 8.80 -6.13
C ALA A 187 12.45 10.25 -6.54
N ARG A 188 12.59 11.22 -5.62
CA ARG A 188 12.31 12.64 -5.85
C ARG A 188 10.90 12.94 -6.36
N ILE A 189 9.95 12.07 -6.09
CA ILE A 189 8.54 12.35 -6.36
C ILE A 189 8.15 13.58 -5.55
N ARG A 190 7.65 14.61 -6.24
CA ARG A 190 7.16 15.84 -5.63
C ARG A 190 5.71 15.71 -5.21
N GLU A 191 4.92 15.06 -6.07
CA GLU A 191 3.48 14.96 -5.88
C GLU A 191 2.95 13.67 -6.52
N ILE A 192 1.88 13.13 -5.92
CA ILE A 192 1.06 12.05 -6.47
C ILE A 192 -0.36 12.57 -6.56
N GLN A 193 -0.84 12.78 -7.77
CA GLN A 193 -2.22 13.20 -8.04
C GLN A 193 -3.08 11.95 -8.23
N VAL A 194 -4.05 11.75 -7.33
CA VAL A 194 -4.95 10.61 -7.37
C VAL A 194 -6.24 11.01 -8.07
N GLU A 195 -6.42 10.52 -9.28
CA GLU A 195 -7.62 10.67 -10.10
C GLU A 195 -8.39 9.37 -10.14
N ARG A 196 -9.63 9.37 -10.64
CA ARG A 196 -10.42 8.14 -10.73
C ARG A 196 -9.74 7.12 -11.65
N GLY A 197 -9.45 5.93 -11.10
CA GLY A 197 -8.83 4.82 -11.83
C GLY A 197 -7.34 4.98 -12.12
N GLN A 198 -6.70 6.07 -11.72
CA GLN A 198 -5.27 6.31 -11.96
C GLN A 198 -4.61 7.21 -10.93
N ALA A 199 -3.29 7.08 -10.82
CA ALA A 199 -2.44 7.99 -10.07
C ALA A 199 -1.38 8.59 -11.00
N ILE A 200 -1.17 9.90 -10.94
CA ILE A 200 -0.15 10.62 -11.72
C ILE A 200 1.00 10.97 -10.79
N ILE A 201 2.15 10.41 -11.07
CA ILE A 201 3.40 10.67 -10.35
C ILE A 201 4.10 11.87 -11.01
N ILE A 202 4.45 12.88 -10.21
CA ILE A 202 5.13 14.10 -10.65
C ILE A 202 6.50 14.17 -9.97
N GLN A 203 7.55 14.23 -10.77
CA GLN A 203 8.95 14.37 -10.32
C GLN A 203 9.56 15.70 -10.75
#